data_ffb77b05371146c118a9f0e5b0588404
#
_entry.id   ffb77b05371146c118a9f0e5b0588404
#
_cell.length_a   1.000
_cell.length_b   1.000
_cell.length_c   1.000
_cell.angle_alpha   90.00
_cell.angle_beta   90.00
_cell.angle_gamma   90.00
#
_symmetry.space_group_name_H-M   'P 1'
#
loop_
_entity.id
_entity.type
_entity.pdbx_description
1 polymer ?
#
loop_
_entity_poly.entity_id
_entity_poly.type
_entity_poly.pdbx_seq_one_letter_code
_entity_poly.pdbx_strand_id
1 'polypeptide(L)'
;MSLKYLQNQKNLLYLMTIAMTLAFATWMVLLNNFVVERASFSGKEIGILQSIREIPGFLAFTTIFILLLIREQKFAYVSLVMLGIGVLITGFFPSALGLYLTTFVMSAGFHYFETVKQSLSLQWLSTQEAPEILGKLIALASFTSLITYLFIWVSQYYFSFSFESIYFVSGFICLILTLLMWIGAPQFKGVTEQKKNLVFKRSYWLYYALTFMSGARRQIFVVFAAFLMVEKFNYSVSDIAILFIINHTFNWLFASKIGQLVGKFGERKALTFEYCGLFLVFYAYAYVENAMLAGALYVVDHLFFSLAIAIKTYFQKIAEPSDIASTAGVAFTINHIAAVFIPFSFGLVWLISPKFVFLMGAFMSLISLILARNIPNNPKFGNEVIWDFINRSNLKRL
;
A
#
# COMPACT_ATOMS: atom_id res chain seq x y z
N MET A 1 13.66 26.45 -9.11
CA MET A 1 14.37 25.17 -9.40
C MET A 1 15.08 25.32 -10.75
N SER A 2 16.41 25.12 -10.82
CA SER A 2 17.16 25.24 -12.08
C SER A 2 16.76 24.12 -13.03
N LEU A 3 16.50 24.41 -14.32
CA LEU A 3 16.23 23.41 -15.35
C LEU A 3 17.35 22.36 -15.45
N LYS A 4 18.60 22.73 -15.11
CA LYS A 4 19.73 21.78 -15.01
C LYS A 4 19.48 20.63 -14.03
N TYR A 5 18.67 20.84 -12.98
CA TYR A 5 18.32 19.81 -12.01
C TYR A 5 17.56 18.66 -12.66
N LEU A 6 16.66 18.95 -13.62
CA LEU A 6 15.84 17.99 -14.35
C LEU A 6 16.57 17.23 -15.46
N GLN A 7 17.82 17.61 -15.75
CA GLN A 7 18.67 16.90 -16.72
C GLN A 7 19.27 15.60 -16.15
N ASN A 8 18.94 15.25 -14.89
CA ASN A 8 19.45 14.06 -14.22
C ASN A 8 18.29 13.10 -13.89
N GLN A 9 18.43 11.83 -14.30
CA GLN A 9 17.44 10.77 -14.09
C GLN A 9 17.07 10.56 -12.62
N LYS A 10 18.08 10.59 -11.73
CA LYS A 10 17.87 10.42 -10.27
C LYS A 10 17.02 11.56 -9.69
N ASN A 11 17.35 12.79 -10.08
CA ASN A 11 16.62 13.97 -9.64
C ASN A 11 15.17 13.96 -10.13
N LEU A 12 14.96 13.46 -11.35
CA LEU A 12 13.63 13.31 -11.91
C LEU A 12 12.82 12.27 -11.12
N LEU A 13 13.42 11.11 -10.76
CA LEU A 13 12.78 10.11 -9.88
C LEU A 13 12.44 10.68 -8.49
N TYR A 14 13.32 11.50 -7.92
CA TYR A 14 13.04 12.17 -6.64
C TYR A 14 11.84 13.10 -6.75
N LEU A 15 11.78 13.93 -7.79
CA LEU A 15 10.67 14.87 -7.95
C LEU A 15 9.34 14.17 -8.27
N MET A 16 9.38 13.12 -9.10
CA MET A 16 8.23 12.26 -9.34
C MET A 16 7.70 11.64 -8.05
N THR A 17 8.61 11.18 -7.17
CA THR A 17 8.26 10.59 -5.87
C THR A 17 7.61 11.62 -4.96
N ILE A 18 8.15 12.84 -4.89
CA ILE A 18 7.55 13.93 -4.09
C ILE A 18 6.14 14.25 -4.60
N ALA A 19 5.97 14.44 -5.92
CA ALA A 19 4.68 14.80 -6.51
C ALA A 19 3.60 13.75 -6.21
N MET A 20 3.93 12.47 -6.42
CA MET A 20 3.03 11.36 -6.12
C MET A 20 2.70 11.27 -4.64
N THR A 21 3.72 11.28 -3.77
CA THR A 21 3.53 11.07 -2.34
C THR A 21 2.71 12.17 -1.70
N LEU A 22 2.96 13.44 -2.05
CA LEU A 22 2.23 14.58 -1.52
C LEU A 22 0.72 14.46 -1.84
N ALA A 23 0.37 14.19 -3.10
CA ALA A 23 -1.02 14.06 -3.52
C ALA A 23 -1.71 12.86 -2.85
N PHE A 24 -1.07 11.69 -2.89
CA PHE A 24 -1.65 10.46 -2.34
C PHE A 24 -1.77 10.51 -0.81
N ALA A 25 -0.76 11.00 -0.10
CA ALA A 25 -0.80 11.16 1.35
C ALA A 25 -1.92 12.10 1.81
N THR A 26 -2.14 13.21 1.08
CA THR A 26 -3.25 14.12 1.35
C THR A 26 -4.58 13.40 1.22
N TRP A 27 -4.78 12.66 0.12
CA TRP A 27 -6.01 11.90 -0.08
C TRP A 27 -6.26 10.90 1.04
N MET A 28 -5.24 10.16 1.42
CA MET A 28 -5.34 9.12 2.46
C MET A 28 -5.74 9.66 3.83
N VAL A 29 -5.16 10.77 4.26
CA VAL A 29 -5.41 11.29 5.62
C VAL A 29 -6.76 11.98 5.73
N LEU A 30 -7.24 12.62 4.65
CA LEU A 30 -8.50 13.36 4.67
C LEU A 30 -9.73 12.48 4.40
N LEU A 31 -9.56 11.36 3.69
CA LEU A 31 -10.65 10.60 3.12
C LEU A 31 -11.74 10.24 4.14
N ASN A 32 -11.37 9.64 5.27
CA ASN A 32 -12.37 9.10 6.20
C ASN A 32 -13.23 10.21 6.81
N ASN A 33 -12.64 11.33 7.22
CA ASN A 33 -13.40 12.47 7.71
C ASN A 33 -14.28 13.07 6.60
N PHE A 34 -13.73 13.24 5.39
CA PHE A 34 -14.47 13.79 4.26
C PHE A 34 -15.72 12.97 3.90
N VAL A 35 -15.58 11.65 3.83
CA VAL A 35 -16.72 10.78 3.46
C VAL A 35 -17.77 10.71 4.56
N VAL A 36 -17.38 10.77 5.84
CA VAL A 36 -18.32 10.80 6.96
C VAL A 36 -19.01 12.15 7.07
N GLU A 37 -18.26 13.25 7.09
CA GLU A 37 -18.77 14.58 7.37
C GLU A 37 -19.53 15.20 6.17
N ARG A 38 -19.10 14.89 4.93
CA ARG A 38 -19.60 15.55 3.72
C ARG A 38 -20.45 14.66 2.83
N ALA A 39 -20.27 13.34 2.88
CA ALA A 39 -20.98 12.40 2.01
C ALA A 39 -21.85 11.40 2.79
N SER A 40 -21.83 11.44 4.12
CA SER A 40 -22.62 10.55 5.01
C SER A 40 -22.44 9.06 4.70
N PHE A 41 -21.19 8.65 4.40
CA PHE A 41 -20.86 7.26 4.07
C PHE A 41 -21.06 6.35 5.27
N SER A 42 -21.61 5.17 5.01
CA SER A 42 -21.58 4.02 5.90
C SER A 42 -20.40 3.08 5.53
N GLY A 43 -20.25 2.01 6.29
CA GLY A 43 -19.27 0.97 5.96
C GLY A 43 -19.44 0.35 4.57
N LYS A 44 -20.66 0.35 4.02
CA LYS A 44 -20.92 -0.11 2.66
C LYS A 44 -20.27 0.81 1.62
N GLU A 45 -20.53 2.10 1.69
CA GLU A 45 -20.01 3.07 0.73
C GLU A 45 -18.49 3.15 0.81
N ILE A 46 -17.90 3.16 2.01
CA ILE A 46 -16.44 3.17 2.15
C ILE A 46 -15.82 1.87 1.64
N GLY A 47 -16.46 0.73 1.86
CA GLY A 47 -16.01 -0.56 1.32
C GLY A 47 -16.00 -0.57 -0.21
N ILE A 48 -17.07 -0.06 -0.86
CA ILE A 48 -17.14 0.08 -2.32
C ILE A 48 -16.05 1.03 -2.83
N LEU A 49 -15.89 2.20 -2.20
CA LEU A 49 -14.90 3.20 -2.58
C LEU A 49 -13.48 2.62 -2.55
N GLN A 50 -13.14 1.93 -1.48
CA GLN A 50 -11.82 1.32 -1.32
C GLN A 50 -11.60 0.16 -2.31
N SER A 51 -12.64 -0.60 -2.65
CA SER A 51 -12.58 -1.63 -3.70
C SER A 51 -12.34 -0.99 -5.08
N ILE A 52 -13.03 0.08 -5.40
CA ILE A 52 -12.83 0.86 -6.64
C ILE A 52 -11.39 1.39 -6.71
N ARG A 53 -10.84 1.85 -5.59
CA ARG A 53 -9.44 2.29 -5.51
C ARG A 53 -8.45 1.20 -5.91
N GLU A 54 -8.73 -0.05 -5.59
CA GLU A 54 -7.79 -1.15 -5.83
C GLU A 54 -7.93 -1.78 -7.24
N ILE A 55 -9.03 -1.49 -7.98
CA ILE A 55 -9.23 -1.99 -9.35
C ILE A 55 -8.07 -1.63 -10.30
N PRO A 56 -7.59 -0.37 -10.36
CA PRO A 56 -6.46 -0.04 -11.22
C PRO A 56 -5.17 -0.77 -10.84
N GLY A 57 -4.98 -1.08 -9.57
CA GLY A 57 -3.86 -1.89 -9.09
C GLY A 57 -3.93 -3.34 -9.60
N PHE A 58 -5.12 -3.94 -9.57
CA PHE A 58 -5.36 -5.25 -10.20
C PHE A 58 -5.12 -5.20 -11.71
N LEU A 59 -5.50 -4.10 -12.37
CA LEU A 59 -5.32 -3.87 -13.81
C LEU A 59 -3.91 -3.38 -14.20
N ALA A 60 -2.97 -3.25 -13.26
CA ALA A 60 -1.63 -2.72 -13.54
C ALA A 60 -0.84 -3.53 -14.58
N PHE A 61 -1.18 -4.82 -14.80
CA PHE A 61 -0.62 -5.61 -15.90
C PHE A 61 -0.91 -5.01 -17.29
N THR A 62 -2.00 -4.23 -17.44
CA THR A 62 -2.34 -3.56 -18.70
C THR A 62 -1.35 -2.48 -19.10
N THR A 63 -0.49 -2.03 -18.18
CA THR A 63 0.63 -1.13 -18.46
C THR A 63 1.42 -1.58 -19.69
N ILE A 64 1.61 -2.88 -19.87
CA ILE A 64 2.35 -3.46 -21.01
C ILE A 64 1.73 -3.02 -22.34
N PHE A 65 0.41 -3.03 -22.45
CA PHE A 65 -0.28 -2.64 -23.68
C PHE A 65 -0.22 -1.12 -23.91
N ILE A 66 -0.28 -0.33 -22.85
CA ILE A 66 -0.16 1.13 -22.95
C ILE A 66 1.25 1.53 -23.40
N LEU A 67 2.28 0.82 -22.93
CA LEU A 67 3.67 1.07 -23.30
C LEU A 67 4.01 0.69 -24.76
N LEU A 68 3.11 0.00 -25.48
CA LEU A 68 3.22 -0.15 -26.94
C LEU A 68 2.92 1.16 -27.67
N LEU A 69 2.12 2.05 -27.06
CA LEU A 69 1.65 3.29 -27.66
C LEU A 69 2.40 4.53 -27.15
N ILE A 70 2.82 4.52 -25.88
CA ILE A 70 3.40 5.69 -25.19
C ILE A 70 4.71 5.29 -24.51
N ARG A 71 5.73 6.16 -24.61
CA ARG A 71 7.01 5.96 -23.90
C ARG A 71 6.79 6.00 -22.38
N GLU A 72 7.50 5.15 -21.62
CA GLU A 72 7.37 4.99 -20.18
C GLU A 72 7.44 6.31 -19.40
N GLN A 73 8.43 7.17 -19.69
CA GLN A 73 8.58 8.47 -19.03
C GLN A 73 7.36 9.39 -19.26
N LYS A 74 6.81 9.41 -20.49
CA LYS A 74 5.59 10.18 -20.78
C LYS A 74 4.38 9.59 -20.06
N PHE A 75 4.29 8.25 -20.01
CA PHE A 75 3.21 7.58 -19.32
C PHE A 75 3.26 7.83 -17.80
N ALA A 76 4.47 7.91 -17.20
CA ALA A 76 4.62 8.34 -15.81
C ALA A 76 4.03 9.74 -15.58
N TYR A 77 4.27 10.69 -16.48
CA TYR A 77 3.68 12.03 -16.36
C TYR A 77 2.15 12.02 -16.51
N VAL A 78 1.62 11.29 -17.50
CA VAL A 78 0.16 11.14 -17.66
C VAL A 78 -0.46 10.56 -16.39
N SER A 79 0.17 9.56 -15.81
CA SER A 79 -0.28 8.94 -14.55
C SER A 79 -0.26 9.93 -13.37
N LEU A 80 0.79 10.75 -13.25
CA LEU A 80 0.84 11.81 -12.24
C LEU A 80 -0.21 12.91 -12.48
N VAL A 81 -0.50 13.25 -13.73
CA VAL A 81 -1.61 14.17 -14.07
C VAL A 81 -2.94 13.58 -13.63
N MET A 82 -3.21 12.31 -13.93
CA MET A 82 -4.44 11.63 -13.48
C MET A 82 -4.55 11.62 -11.94
N LEU A 83 -3.46 11.30 -11.23
CA LEU A 83 -3.40 11.36 -9.79
C LEU A 83 -3.72 12.77 -9.27
N GLY A 84 -3.01 13.78 -9.80
CA GLY A 84 -3.17 15.18 -9.40
C GLY A 84 -4.59 15.69 -9.64
N ILE A 85 -5.18 15.42 -10.80
CA ILE A 85 -6.57 15.79 -11.13
C ILE A 85 -7.53 15.08 -10.16
N GLY A 86 -7.40 13.75 -10.00
CA GLY A 86 -8.27 12.98 -9.13
C GLY A 86 -8.28 13.51 -7.69
N VAL A 87 -7.10 13.84 -7.13
CA VAL A 87 -6.99 14.44 -5.79
C VAL A 87 -7.60 15.84 -5.76
N LEU A 88 -7.23 16.70 -6.73
CA LEU A 88 -7.68 18.09 -6.82
C LEU A 88 -9.19 18.21 -6.78
N ILE A 89 -9.89 17.37 -7.57
CA ILE A 89 -11.35 17.46 -7.72
C ILE A 89 -12.12 16.73 -6.63
N THR A 90 -11.48 15.86 -5.82
CA THR A 90 -12.16 15.02 -4.80
C THR A 90 -13.04 15.87 -3.88
N GLY A 91 -12.52 16.99 -3.37
CA GLY A 91 -13.24 17.85 -2.43
C GLY A 91 -14.52 18.48 -2.98
N PHE A 92 -14.67 18.60 -4.31
CA PHE A 92 -15.83 19.24 -4.95
C PHE A 92 -16.97 18.27 -5.25
N PHE A 93 -16.80 16.97 -5.04
CA PHE A 93 -17.79 15.95 -5.36
C PHE A 93 -18.18 15.10 -4.13
N PRO A 94 -18.80 15.68 -3.09
CA PRO A 94 -19.18 14.99 -1.86
C PRO A 94 -20.43 14.10 -2.03
N SER A 95 -20.40 13.21 -3.00
CA SER A 95 -21.45 12.23 -3.26
C SER A 95 -20.83 10.86 -3.55
N ALA A 96 -21.59 9.78 -3.34
CA ALA A 96 -21.09 8.43 -3.57
C ALA A 96 -20.53 8.26 -4.99
N LEU A 97 -21.30 8.62 -6.01
CA LEU A 97 -20.87 8.53 -7.41
C LEU A 97 -19.66 9.43 -7.69
N GLY A 98 -19.69 10.68 -7.23
CA GLY A 98 -18.60 11.62 -7.41
C GLY A 98 -17.30 11.10 -6.80
N LEU A 99 -17.36 10.59 -5.56
CA LEU A 99 -16.21 10.01 -4.86
C LEU A 99 -15.70 8.72 -5.52
N TYR A 100 -16.58 7.86 -6.02
CA TYR A 100 -16.16 6.66 -6.75
C TYR A 100 -15.41 7.01 -8.04
N LEU A 101 -15.88 8.00 -8.80
CA LEU A 101 -15.24 8.44 -10.04
C LEU A 101 -13.91 9.14 -9.78
N THR A 102 -13.87 10.08 -8.84
CA THR A 102 -12.62 10.81 -8.49
C THR A 102 -11.57 9.86 -7.92
N THR A 103 -12.00 8.92 -7.08
CA THR A 103 -11.13 7.86 -6.54
C THR A 103 -10.59 6.96 -7.64
N PHE A 104 -11.40 6.54 -8.60
CA PHE A 104 -10.93 5.72 -9.72
C PHE A 104 -9.86 6.44 -10.54
N VAL A 105 -10.08 7.71 -10.87
CA VAL A 105 -9.11 8.54 -11.63
C VAL A 105 -7.81 8.71 -10.85
N MET A 106 -7.90 9.09 -9.57
CA MET A 106 -6.77 9.23 -8.67
C MET A 106 -5.97 7.93 -8.58
N SER A 107 -6.66 6.83 -8.36
CA SER A 107 -6.06 5.52 -8.16
C SER A 107 -5.45 4.95 -9.44
N ALA A 108 -6.08 5.15 -10.60
CA ALA A 108 -5.48 4.80 -11.89
C ALA A 108 -4.13 5.53 -12.06
N GLY A 109 -4.12 6.84 -11.78
CA GLY A 109 -2.89 7.62 -11.77
C GLY A 109 -1.83 7.04 -10.83
N PHE A 110 -2.21 6.71 -9.60
CA PHE A 110 -1.30 6.17 -8.58
C PHE A 110 -0.70 4.80 -8.98
N HIS A 111 -1.53 3.82 -9.31
CA HIS A 111 -1.06 2.45 -9.57
C HIS A 111 -0.26 2.31 -10.87
N TYR A 112 -0.68 2.99 -11.93
CA TYR A 112 0.08 3.02 -13.18
C TYR A 112 1.41 3.75 -12.99
N PHE A 113 1.42 4.86 -12.23
CA PHE A 113 2.66 5.56 -11.91
C PHE A 113 3.62 4.68 -11.12
N GLU A 114 3.15 4.00 -10.05
CA GLU A 114 4.02 3.10 -9.25
C GLU A 114 4.63 2.00 -10.11
N THR A 115 3.85 1.40 -11.02
CA THR A 115 4.31 0.35 -11.94
C THR A 115 5.41 0.88 -12.86
N VAL A 116 5.18 2.04 -13.49
CA VAL A 116 6.14 2.65 -14.43
C VAL A 116 7.36 3.21 -13.71
N LYS A 117 7.19 3.83 -12.54
CA LYS A 117 8.31 4.32 -11.72
C LYS A 117 9.26 3.19 -11.35
N GLN A 118 8.74 2.01 -10.99
CA GLN A 118 9.58 0.85 -10.72
C GLN A 118 10.39 0.45 -11.96
N SER A 119 9.76 0.39 -13.13
CA SER A 119 10.43 0.08 -14.39
C SER A 119 11.50 1.11 -14.74
N LEU A 120 11.17 2.41 -14.70
CA LEU A 120 12.11 3.50 -14.95
C LEU A 120 13.30 3.47 -13.98
N SER A 121 13.05 3.19 -12.70
CA SER A 121 14.13 3.10 -11.71
C SER A 121 15.12 1.99 -12.06
N LEU A 122 14.64 0.82 -12.48
CA LEU A 122 15.50 -0.29 -12.88
C LEU A 122 16.25 -0.03 -14.19
N GLN A 123 15.68 0.77 -15.09
CA GLN A 123 16.30 1.11 -16.37
C GLN A 123 17.30 2.27 -16.27
N TRP A 124 17.08 3.23 -15.38
CA TRP A 124 17.88 4.45 -15.27
C TRP A 124 19.01 4.35 -14.25
N LEU A 125 18.95 3.40 -13.34
CA LEU A 125 19.96 3.20 -12.31
C LEU A 125 20.87 2.02 -12.66
N SER A 126 22.16 2.17 -12.42
CA SER A 126 23.08 1.03 -12.51
C SER A 126 22.80 0.02 -11.40
N THR A 127 23.13 -1.24 -11.61
CA THR A 127 22.95 -2.32 -10.63
C THR A 127 23.64 -2.01 -9.29
N GLN A 128 24.75 -1.29 -9.32
CA GLN A 128 25.50 -0.89 -8.12
C GLN A 128 24.80 0.23 -7.35
N GLU A 129 24.18 1.20 -8.04
CA GLU A 129 23.54 2.36 -7.43
C GLU A 129 22.08 2.13 -7.04
N ALA A 130 21.40 1.19 -7.70
CA ALA A 130 19.97 0.96 -7.54
C ALA A 130 19.57 0.74 -6.08
N PRO A 131 20.23 -0.12 -5.26
CA PRO A 131 19.84 -0.33 -3.87
C PRO A 131 19.87 0.95 -3.03
N GLU A 132 20.90 1.77 -3.20
CA GLU A 132 21.04 3.04 -2.47
C GLU A 132 19.97 4.05 -2.88
N ILE A 133 19.77 4.24 -4.19
CA ILE A 133 18.82 5.23 -4.71
C ILE A 133 17.37 4.82 -4.41
N LEU A 134 17.03 3.52 -4.52
CA LEU A 134 15.71 3.02 -4.14
C LEU A 134 15.46 3.24 -2.63
N GLY A 135 16.45 3.00 -1.79
CA GLY A 135 16.38 3.33 -0.37
C GLY A 135 16.14 4.83 -0.12
N LYS A 136 16.84 5.71 -0.85
CA LYS A 136 16.63 7.16 -0.79
C LYS A 136 15.23 7.57 -1.26
N LEU A 137 14.66 6.93 -2.28
CA LEU A 137 13.30 7.17 -2.75
C LEU A 137 12.25 6.82 -1.68
N ILE A 138 12.44 5.70 -0.97
CA ILE A 138 11.57 5.31 0.16
C ILE A 138 11.68 6.32 1.30
N ALA A 139 12.90 6.71 1.68
CA ALA A 139 13.11 7.71 2.72
C ALA A 139 12.50 9.07 2.35
N LEU A 140 12.64 9.48 1.09
CA LEU A 140 12.07 10.72 0.56
C LEU A 140 10.53 10.68 0.56
N ALA A 141 9.93 9.55 0.17
CA ALA A 141 8.48 9.36 0.24
C ALA A 141 7.99 9.47 1.70
N SER A 142 8.66 8.80 2.65
CA SER A 142 8.31 8.88 4.07
C SER A 142 8.44 10.30 4.61
N PHE A 143 9.52 11.01 4.26
CA PHE A 143 9.71 12.40 4.66
C PHE A 143 8.66 13.33 4.05
N THR A 144 8.33 13.16 2.77
CA THR A 144 7.26 13.93 2.10
C THR A 144 5.90 13.66 2.77
N SER A 145 5.59 12.42 3.12
CA SER A 145 4.38 12.08 3.86
C SER A 145 4.32 12.78 5.22
N LEU A 146 5.41 12.76 5.99
CA LEU A 146 5.48 13.44 7.29
C LEU A 146 5.24 14.95 7.17
N ILE A 147 5.86 15.61 6.21
CA ILE A 147 5.65 17.05 5.96
C ILE A 147 4.20 17.30 5.53
N THR A 148 3.63 16.45 4.68
CA THR A 148 2.23 16.57 4.24
C THR A 148 1.27 16.44 5.43
N TYR A 149 1.46 15.44 6.28
CA TYR A 149 0.59 15.23 7.45
C TYR A 149 0.74 16.36 8.48
N LEU A 150 1.96 16.83 8.70
CA LEU A 150 2.20 17.99 9.57
C LEU A 150 1.50 19.26 9.05
N PHE A 151 1.60 19.50 7.73
CA PHE A 151 0.92 20.62 7.09
C PHE A 151 -0.61 20.52 7.26
N ILE A 152 -1.19 19.32 7.01
CA ILE A 152 -2.62 19.10 7.15
C ILE A 152 -3.04 19.25 8.62
N TRP A 153 -2.27 18.69 9.55
CA TRP A 153 -2.53 18.87 10.98
C TRP A 153 -2.57 20.34 11.37
N VAL A 154 -1.56 21.12 10.99
CA VAL A 154 -1.50 22.57 11.27
C VAL A 154 -2.67 23.30 10.62
N SER A 155 -2.98 22.99 9.35
CA SER A 155 -4.04 23.67 8.60
C SER A 155 -5.43 23.39 9.17
N GLN A 156 -5.68 22.18 9.69
CA GLN A 156 -6.95 21.83 10.32
C GLN A 156 -7.05 22.35 11.76
N TYR A 157 -5.99 22.17 12.55
CA TYR A 157 -6.01 22.50 13.97
C TYR A 157 -6.04 24.01 14.24
N TYR A 158 -5.23 24.81 13.49
CA TYR A 158 -5.11 26.25 13.74
C TYR A 158 -5.95 27.10 12.79
N PHE A 159 -6.22 26.65 11.57
CA PHE A 159 -6.82 27.48 10.52
C PHE A 159 -8.17 26.96 10.04
N SER A 160 -8.57 25.76 10.40
CA SER A 160 -9.84 25.11 9.97
C SER A 160 -10.05 25.20 8.45
N PHE A 161 -9.00 24.94 7.65
CA PHE A 161 -9.11 24.95 6.20
C PHE A 161 -10.11 23.91 5.73
N SER A 162 -10.90 24.27 4.70
CA SER A 162 -11.88 23.34 4.14
C SER A 162 -11.22 22.16 3.44
N PHE A 163 -11.92 21.03 3.39
CA PHE A 163 -11.46 19.85 2.64
C PHE A 163 -11.16 20.18 1.19
N GLU A 164 -12.04 20.96 0.55
CA GLU A 164 -11.93 21.42 -0.85
C GLU A 164 -10.60 22.13 -1.08
N SER A 165 -10.22 23.05 -0.16
CA SER A 165 -8.99 23.83 -0.25
C SER A 165 -7.75 22.95 -0.14
N ILE A 166 -7.73 21.98 0.79
CA ILE A 166 -6.58 21.13 1.02
C ILE A 166 -6.40 20.12 -0.16
N TYR A 167 -7.47 19.49 -0.62
CA TYR A 167 -7.44 18.63 -1.80
C TYR A 167 -7.00 19.40 -3.04
N PHE A 168 -7.58 20.58 -3.28
CA PHE A 168 -7.23 21.45 -4.41
C PHE A 168 -5.76 21.82 -4.42
N VAL A 169 -5.23 22.36 -3.31
CA VAL A 169 -3.83 22.79 -3.20
C VAL A 169 -2.88 21.62 -3.44
N SER A 170 -3.15 20.47 -2.82
CA SER A 170 -2.29 19.29 -2.95
C SER A 170 -2.27 18.75 -4.38
N GLY A 171 -3.44 18.55 -4.98
CA GLY A 171 -3.54 18.11 -6.38
C GLY A 171 -2.91 19.12 -7.34
N PHE A 172 -3.10 20.42 -7.12
CA PHE A 172 -2.53 21.50 -7.94
C PHE A 172 -1.00 21.51 -7.87
N ILE A 173 -0.41 21.34 -6.67
CA ILE A 173 1.06 21.20 -6.54
C ILE A 173 1.56 20.00 -7.31
N CYS A 174 0.87 18.85 -7.24
CA CYS A 174 1.23 17.67 -8.03
C CYS A 174 1.22 17.96 -9.54
N LEU A 175 0.21 18.66 -10.04
CA LEU A 175 0.08 19.05 -11.45
C LEU A 175 1.19 20.02 -11.87
N ILE A 176 1.51 21.03 -11.04
CA ILE A 176 2.62 21.96 -11.32
C ILE A 176 3.94 21.21 -11.37
N LEU A 177 4.24 20.37 -10.40
CA LEU A 177 5.49 19.59 -10.40
C LEU A 177 5.57 18.69 -11.63
N THR A 178 4.47 18.07 -12.03
CA THR A 178 4.41 17.22 -13.23
C THR A 178 4.62 18.04 -14.50
N LEU A 179 4.02 19.21 -14.62
CA LEU A 179 4.20 20.12 -15.75
C LEU A 179 5.66 20.60 -15.86
N LEU A 180 6.28 20.97 -14.73
CA LEU A 180 7.70 21.36 -14.69
C LEU A 180 8.62 20.22 -15.16
N MET A 181 8.34 18.97 -14.75
CA MET A 181 9.06 17.79 -15.21
C MET A 181 8.83 17.54 -16.71
N TRP A 182 7.60 17.69 -17.18
CA TRP A 182 7.26 17.46 -18.59
C TRP A 182 7.96 18.43 -19.55
N ILE A 183 8.03 19.70 -19.16
CA ILE A 183 8.67 20.75 -19.97
C ILE A 183 10.21 20.74 -19.81
N GLY A 184 10.69 20.52 -18.58
CA GLY A 184 12.10 20.74 -18.23
C GLY A 184 13.00 19.53 -18.38
N ALA A 185 12.45 18.30 -18.34
CA ALA A 185 13.25 17.09 -18.43
C ALA A 185 13.36 16.57 -19.86
N PRO A 186 14.56 16.15 -20.31
CA PRO A 186 14.71 15.46 -21.58
C PRO A 186 14.06 14.08 -21.55
N GLN A 187 13.80 13.50 -22.70
CA GLN A 187 13.41 12.10 -22.80
C GLN A 187 14.65 11.21 -22.65
N PHE A 188 14.75 10.55 -21.50
CA PHE A 188 15.83 9.61 -21.24
C PHE A 188 15.57 8.28 -21.98
N LYS A 189 16.64 7.66 -22.49
CA LYS A 189 16.57 6.33 -23.10
C LYS A 189 16.72 5.26 -22.01
N GLY A 190 15.91 4.22 -22.05
CA GLY A 190 16.09 3.01 -21.24
C GLY A 190 17.29 2.21 -21.74
N VAL A 191 18.02 1.55 -20.83
CA VAL A 191 19.24 0.81 -21.15
C VAL A 191 18.93 -0.63 -21.61
N THR A 192 17.82 -1.24 -21.17
CA THR A 192 17.54 -2.67 -21.43
C THR A 192 16.03 -2.93 -21.60
N GLU A 193 15.67 -3.74 -22.60
CA GLU A 193 14.31 -4.26 -22.73
C GLU A 193 14.02 -5.31 -21.63
N GLN A 194 12.93 -5.11 -20.89
CA GLN A 194 12.52 -6.00 -19.80
C GLN A 194 11.77 -7.22 -20.33
N LYS A 195 12.13 -8.44 -19.87
CA LYS A 195 11.35 -9.66 -20.13
C LYS A 195 10.09 -9.69 -19.27
N LYS A 196 8.95 -10.00 -19.88
CA LYS A 196 7.60 -9.85 -19.29
C LYS A 196 6.86 -11.18 -19.12
N ASN A 197 7.54 -12.23 -18.63
CA ASN A 197 6.90 -13.52 -18.36
C ASN A 197 6.52 -13.63 -16.88
N LEU A 198 5.26 -13.96 -16.61
CA LEU A 198 4.78 -14.25 -15.25
C LEU A 198 5.04 -15.73 -14.92
N VAL A 199 5.65 -15.99 -13.76
CA VAL A 199 5.89 -17.35 -13.27
C VAL A 199 4.96 -17.64 -12.10
N PHE A 200 4.13 -18.68 -12.26
CA PHE A 200 3.26 -19.20 -11.21
C PHE A 200 3.60 -20.67 -10.94
N LYS A 201 4.44 -20.92 -9.91
CA LYS A 201 4.84 -22.28 -9.52
C LYS A 201 4.02 -22.77 -8.32
N ARG A 202 3.55 -24.01 -8.42
CA ARG A 202 2.79 -24.67 -7.35
C ARG A 202 3.61 -24.83 -6.06
N SER A 203 4.92 -25.00 -6.15
CA SER A 203 5.83 -25.06 -4.99
C SER A 203 5.78 -23.81 -4.09
N TYR A 204 5.39 -22.65 -4.62
CA TYR A 204 5.30 -21.40 -3.87
C TYR A 204 3.91 -21.13 -3.27
N TRP A 205 3.01 -22.14 -3.22
CA TRP A 205 1.62 -21.97 -2.77
C TRP A 205 1.49 -21.33 -1.39
N LEU A 206 2.36 -21.69 -0.44
CA LEU A 206 2.34 -21.13 0.91
C LEU A 206 2.68 -19.64 0.90
N TYR A 207 3.64 -19.22 0.08
CA TYR A 207 3.96 -17.82 -0.13
C TYR A 207 2.75 -17.06 -0.70
N TYR A 208 2.06 -17.59 -1.68
CA TYR A 208 0.85 -16.96 -2.25
C TYR A 208 -0.28 -16.88 -1.23
N ALA A 209 -0.50 -17.93 -0.45
CA ALA A 209 -1.51 -17.93 0.61
C ALA A 209 -1.19 -16.88 1.71
N LEU A 210 0.05 -16.80 2.16
CA LEU A 210 0.49 -15.80 3.13
C LEU A 210 0.36 -14.37 2.57
N THR A 211 0.69 -14.16 1.29
CA THR A 211 0.54 -12.87 0.60
C THR A 211 -0.92 -12.44 0.50
N PHE A 212 -1.82 -13.36 0.12
CA PHE A 212 -3.26 -13.10 0.08
C PHE A 212 -3.80 -12.74 1.46
N MET A 213 -3.48 -13.55 2.47
CA MET A 213 -3.95 -13.33 3.85
C MET A 213 -3.40 -12.03 4.45
N SER A 214 -2.16 -11.67 4.13
CA SER A 214 -1.56 -10.40 4.55
C SER A 214 -2.29 -9.21 3.90
N GLY A 215 -2.54 -9.28 2.58
CA GLY A 215 -3.31 -8.27 1.85
C GLY A 215 -4.72 -8.11 2.41
N ALA A 216 -5.43 -9.22 2.62
CA ALA A 216 -6.79 -9.23 3.12
C ALA A 216 -6.93 -8.59 4.52
N ARG A 217 -6.07 -8.97 5.46
CA ARG A 217 -6.05 -8.38 6.82
C ARG A 217 -5.68 -6.91 6.80
N ARG A 218 -4.71 -6.54 5.95
CA ARG A 218 -4.32 -5.15 5.78
C ARG A 218 -5.49 -4.28 5.35
N GLN A 219 -6.37 -4.77 4.47
CA GLN A 219 -7.55 -4.01 4.05
C GLN A 219 -8.56 -3.81 5.19
N ILE A 220 -8.74 -4.81 6.08
CA ILE A 220 -9.61 -4.62 7.27
C ILE A 220 -9.09 -3.47 8.11
N PHE A 221 -7.79 -3.42 8.36
CA PHE A 221 -7.16 -2.39 9.15
C PHE A 221 -7.19 -1.02 8.46
N VAL A 222 -6.68 -0.93 7.24
CA VAL A 222 -6.55 0.34 6.51
C VAL A 222 -7.91 0.99 6.27
N VAL A 223 -8.94 0.18 5.97
CA VAL A 223 -10.29 0.68 5.66
C VAL A 223 -11.10 0.87 6.94
N PHE A 224 -11.32 -0.21 7.68
CA PHE A 224 -12.36 -0.23 8.72
C PHE A 224 -11.86 0.25 10.08
N ALA A 225 -10.59 0.09 10.44
CA ALA A 225 -10.10 0.64 11.70
C ALA A 225 -10.06 2.18 11.67
N ALA A 226 -9.55 2.77 10.58
CA ALA A 226 -9.55 4.21 10.41
C ALA A 226 -10.99 4.77 10.30
N PHE A 227 -11.89 4.07 9.59
CA PHE A 227 -13.29 4.45 9.48
C PHE A 227 -14.01 4.39 10.83
N LEU A 228 -13.78 3.32 11.65
CA LEU A 228 -14.34 3.20 12.99
C LEU A 228 -13.95 4.38 13.88
N MET A 229 -12.70 4.84 13.82
CA MET A 229 -12.23 5.96 14.62
C MET A 229 -13.00 7.25 14.30
N VAL A 230 -13.30 7.49 13.03
CA VAL A 230 -14.06 8.67 12.61
C VAL A 230 -15.56 8.47 12.91
N GLU A 231 -16.17 7.35 12.47
CA GLU A 231 -17.61 7.11 12.58
C GLU A 231 -18.08 6.94 14.05
N LYS A 232 -17.37 6.12 14.83
CA LYS A 232 -17.78 5.79 16.22
C LYS A 232 -17.20 6.76 17.26
N PHE A 233 -15.94 7.15 17.09
CA PHE A 233 -15.21 7.91 18.11
C PHE A 233 -15.03 9.38 17.75
N ASN A 234 -15.55 9.85 16.60
CA ASN A 234 -15.50 11.24 16.13
C ASN A 234 -14.07 11.81 16.06
N TYR A 235 -13.11 10.99 15.64
CA TYR A 235 -11.74 11.47 15.41
C TYR A 235 -11.73 12.53 14.32
N SER A 236 -11.12 13.67 14.65
CA SER A 236 -10.90 14.76 13.69
C SER A 236 -9.80 14.39 12.68
N VAL A 237 -9.70 15.18 11.59
CA VAL A 237 -8.57 15.07 10.66
C VAL A 237 -7.23 15.21 11.37
N SER A 238 -7.16 16.11 12.36
CA SER A 238 -5.94 16.32 13.15
C SER A 238 -5.56 15.08 13.95
N ASP A 239 -6.53 14.38 14.54
CA ASP A 239 -6.28 13.15 15.30
C ASP A 239 -5.77 12.03 14.39
N ILE A 240 -6.41 11.85 13.22
CA ILE A 240 -5.97 10.87 12.21
C ILE A 240 -4.56 11.22 11.70
N ALA A 241 -4.28 12.51 11.44
CA ALA A 241 -2.95 12.94 11.00
C ALA A 241 -1.86 12.63 12.04
N ILE A 242 -2.16 12.81 13.34
CA ILE A 242 -1.23 12.45 14.43
C ILE A 242 -0.94 10.94 14.42
N LEU A 243 -1.94 10.07 14.26
CA LEU A 243 -1.73 8.62 14.18
C LEU A 243 -0.84 8.25 12.98
N PHE A 244 -1.03 8.89 11.84
CA PHE A 244 -0.20 8.67 10.66
C PHE A 244 1.24 9.16 10.88
N ILE A 245 1.42 10.32 11.50
CA ILE A 245 2.74 10.84 11.89
C ILE A 245 3.46 9.84 12.81
N ILE A 246 2.78 9.32 13.84
CA ILE A 246 3.35 8.34 14.77
C ILE A 246 3.78 7.08 14.01
N ASN A 247 2.91 6.51 13.16
CA ASN A 247 3.20 5.31 12.40
C ASN A 247 4.36 5.49 11.42
N HIS A 248 4.40 6.59 10.69
CA HIS A 248 5.50 6.88 9.75
C HIS A 248 6.81 7.18 10.46
N THR A 249 6.77 7.89 11.60
CA THR A 249 7.96 8.12 12.44
C THR A 249 8.52 6.80 12.96
N PHE A 250 7.66 5.92 13.45
CA PHE A 250 8.08 4.60 13.89
C PHE A 250 8.74 3.80 12.76
N ASN A 251 8.12 3.73 11.60
CA ASN A 251 8.70 3.04 10.45
C ASN A 251 10.06 3.64 10.06
N TRP A 252 10.18 4.94 10.03
CA TRP A 252 11.44 5.61 9.72
C TRP A 252 12.56 5.24 10.69
N LEU A 253 12.25 5.18 11.99
CA LEU A 253 13.24 4.88 13.04
C LEU A 253 13.57 3.38 13.18
N PHE A 254 12.59 2.50 12.96
CA PHE A 254 12.68 1.08 13.35
C PHE A 254 12.62 0.08 12.20
N ALA A 255 12.26 0.44 10.97
CA ALA A 255 12.12 -0.50 9.87
C ALA A 255 13.40 -1.33 9.62
N SER A 256 14.57 -0.70 9.67
CA SER A 256 15.86 -1.41 9.53
C SER A 256 16.11 -2.40 10.67
N LYS A 257 15.78 -2.03 11.92
CA LYS A 257 15.93 -2.91 13.10
C LYS A 257 14.95 -4.08 13.03
N ILE A 258 13.74 -3.86 12.56
CA ILE A 258 12.75 -4.93 12.35
C ILE A 258 13.25 -5.94 11.33
N GLY A 259 13.83 -5.49 10.21
CA GLY A 259 14.45 -6.37 9.23
C GLY A 259 15.59 -7.23 9.84
N GLN A 260 16.43 -6.62 10.68
CA GLN A 260 17.50 -7.34 11.40
C GLN A 260 16.93 -8.38 12.39
N LEU A 261 15.84 -8.04 13.10
CA LEU A 261 15.17 -8.97 14.02
C LEU A 261 14.59 -10.17 13.27
N VAL A 262 13.94 -9.95 12.12
CA VAL A 262 13.46 -11.03 11.25
C VAL A 262 14.60 -11.93 10.81
N GLY A 263 15.74 -11.36 10.39
CA GLY A 263 16.94 -12.12 10.04
C GLY A 263 17.49 -12.96 11.18
N LYS A 264 17.46 -12.43 12.42
CA LYS A 264 17.96 -13.11 13.62
C LYS A 264 17.04 -14.23 14.12
N PHE A 265 15.73 -13.99 14.19
CA PHE A 265 14.76 -14.93 14.75
C PHE A 265 14.21 -15.92 13.73
N GLY A 266 14.30 -15.60 12.44
CA GLY A 266 13.76 -16.36 11.32
C GLY A 266 12.28 -16.04 11.04
N GLU A 267 11.86 -16.27 9.80
CA GLU A 267 10.57 -15.89 9.25
C GLU A 267 9.39 -16.53 9.99
N ARG A 268 9.52 -17.83 10.32
CA ARG A 268 8.46 -18.57 11.04
C ARG A 268 8.13 -17.94 12.39
N LYS A 269 9.16 -17.59 13.19
CA LYS A 269 8.94 -16.97 14.52
C LYS A 269 8.42 -15.55 14.39
N ALA A 270 8.96 -14.77 13.46
CA ALA A 270 8.54 -13.39 13.21
C ALA A 270 7.06 -13.33 12.82
N LEU A 271 6.63 -14.14 11.85
CA LEU A 271 5.22 -14.21 11.42
C LEU A 271 4.31 -14.82 12.49
N THR A 272 4.80 -15.78 13.28
CA THR A 272 4.03 -16.30 14.43
C THR A 272 3.73 -15.19 15.43
N PHE A 273 4.73 -14.38 15.78
CA PHE A 273 4.57 -13.26 16.69
C PHE A 273 3.65 -12.18 16.13
N GLU A 274 3.83 -11.80 14.85
CA GLU A 274 2.93 -10.88 14.14
C GLU A 274 1.48 -11.33 14.24
N TYR A 275 1.19 -12.59 13.89
CA TYR A 275 -0.19 -13.06 13.77
C TYR A 275 -0.87 -13.29 15.11
N CYS A 276 -0.11 -13.65 16.15
CA CYS A 276 -0.62 -13.64 17.52
C CYS A 276 -0.98 -12.21 17.96
N GLY A 277 -0.11 -11.24 17.69
CA GLY A 277 -0.37 -9.85 18.02
C GLY A 277 -1.57 -9.28 17.26
N LEU A 278 -1.64 -9.51 15.93
CA LEU A 278 -2.77 -9.06 15.11
C LEU A 278 -4.10 -9.71 15.51
N PHE A 279 -4.09 -10.99 15.91
CA PHE A 279 -5.29 -11.62 16.48
C PHE A 279 -5.79 -10.87 17.71
N LEU A 280 -4.91 -10.54 18.65
CA LEU A 280 -5.27 -9.79 19.85
C LEU A 280 -5.76 -8.38 19.52
N VAL A 281 -5.11 -7.70 18.58
CA VAL A 281 -5.50 -6.35 18.13
C VAL A 281 -6.89 -6.38 17.50
N PHE A 282 -7.15 -7.26 16.53
CA PHE A 282 -8.47 -7.35 15.89
C PHE A 282 -9.55 -7.77 16.90
N TYR A 283 -9.23 -8.69 17.80
CA TYR A 283 -10.16 -9.07 18.86
C TYR A 283 -10.48 -7.89 19.78
N ALA A 284 -9.49 -7.10 20.17
CA ALA A 284 -9.68 -5.90 20.97
C ALA A 284 -10.51 -4.84 20.22
N TYR A 285 -10.30 -4.63 18.92
CA TYR A 285 -11.14 -3.73 18.10
C TYR A 285 -12.62 -4.13 18.09
N ALA A 286 -12.93 -5.43 18.11
CA ALA A 286 -14.31 -5.90 18.12
C ALA A 286 -15.09 -5.45 19.38
N TYR A 287 -14.39 -5.10 20.47
CA TYR A 287 -14.97 -4.73 21.76
C TYR A 287 -14.51 -3.37 22.28
N VAL A 288 -13.80 -2.59 21.47
CA VAL A 288 -13.28 -1.28 21.89
C VAL A 288 -14.43 -0.26 22.07
N GLU A 289 -14.48 0.36 23.25
CA GLU A 289 -15.43 1.43 23.58
C GLU A 289 -14.74 2.75 23.93
N ASN A 290 -13.41 2.77 24.01
CA ASN A 290 -12.64 3.94 24.37
C ASN A 290 -11.84 4.45 23.15
N ALA A 291 -11.99 5.74 22.83
CA ALA A 291 -11.32 6.37 21.69
C ALA A 291 -9.79 6.27 21.77
N MET A 292 -9.20 6.57 22.95
CA MET A 292 -7.73 6.52 23.11
C MET A 292 -7.21 5.08 22.91
N LEU A 293 -7.93 4.07 23.39
CA LEU A 293 -7.58 2.67 23.17
C LEU A 293 -7.67 2.31 21.69
N ALA A 294 -8.69 2.80 20.94
CA ALA A 294 -8.79 2.60 19.50
C ALA A 294 -7.57 3.18 18.75
N GLY A 295 -7.16 4.40 19.08
CA GLY A 295 -5.96 5.02 18.53
C GLY A 295 -4.67 4.26 18.89
N ALA A 296 -4.53 3.79 20.12
CA ALA A 296 -3.39 2.98 20.55
C ALA A 296 -3.34 1.64 19.79
N LEU A 297 -4.48 0.96 19.63
CA LEU A 297 -4.57 -0.27 18.84
C LEU A 297 -4.20 -0.02 17.37
N TYR A 298 -4.55 1.14 16.81
CA TYR A 298 -4.17 1.53 15.43
C TYR A 298 -2.64 1.59 15.26
N VAL A 299 -1.95 2.18 16.22
CA VAL A 299 -0.49 2.23 16.21
C VAL A 299 0.10 0.82 16.39
N VAL A 300 -0.39 0.05 17.37
CA VAL A 300 0.11 -1.30 17.66
C VAL A 300 -0.08 -2.25 16.48
N ASP A 301 -1.22 -2.19 15.76
CA ASP A 301 -1.44 -2.96 14.54
C ASP A 301 -0.38 -2.67 13.49
N HIS A 302 -0.09 -1.38 13.27
CA HIS A 302 0.92 -0.95 12.31
C HIS A 302 2.33 -1.46 12.66
N LEU A 303 2.65 -1.54 13.96
CA LEU A 303 3.91 -2.12 14.43
C LEU A 303 4.01 -3.61 14.09
N PHE A 304 2.96 -4.38 14.35
CA PHE A 304 2.93 -5.81 13.99
C PHE A 304 3.02 -6.01 12.48
N PHE A 305 2.31 -5.20 11.70
CA PHE A 305 2.34 -5.28 10.24
C PHE A 305 3.72 -5.06 9.63
N SER A 306 4.62 -4.36 10.33
CA SER A 306 6.01 -4.15 9.89
C SER A 306 6.79 -5.47 9.80
N LEU A 307 6.38 -6.52 10.52
CA LEU A 307 6.97 -7.85 10.47
C LEU A 307 6.62 -8.63 9.19
N ALA A 308 5.63 -8.19 8.42
CA ALA A 308 5.24 -8.81 7.14
C ALA A 308 6.39 -8.84 6.10
N ILE A 309 7.49 -8.10 6.32
CA ILE A 309 8.72 -8.23 5.56
C ILE A 309 9.22 -9.69 5.55
N ALA A 310 8.91 -10.47 6.61
CA ALA A 310 9.26 -11.88 6.72
C ALA A 310 8.63 -12.75 5.62
N ILE A 311 7.50 -12.36 5.03
CA ILE A 311 6.90 -13.07 3.87
C ILE A 311 7.83 -12.94 2.66
N LYS A 312 8.42 -11.76 2.44
CA LYS A 312 9.33 -11.50 1.33
C LYS A 312 10.66 -12.25 1.52
N THR A 313 11.22 -12.21 2.73
CA THR A 313 12.48 -12.92 3.02
C THR A 313 12.30 -14.43 3.00
N TYR A 314 11.15 -14.96 3.43
CA TYR A 314 10.79 -16.36 3.24
C TYR A 314 10.80 -16.73 1.76
N PHE A 315 10.14 -15.95 0.90
CA PHE A 315 10.12 -16.20 -0.53
C PHE A 315 11.53 -16.18 -1.15
N GLN A 316 12.35 -15.20 -0.80
CA GLN A 316 13.74 -15.13 -1.30
C GLN A 316 14.56 -16.38 -0.97
N LYS A 317 14.29 -17.04 0.16
CA LYS A 317 15.00 -18.26 0.56
C LYS A 317 14.56 -19.52 -0.17
N ILE A 318 13.28 -19.59 -0.57
CA ILE A 318 12.71 -20.78 -1.22
C ILE A 318 12.69 -20.68 -2.75
N ALA A 319 12.74 -19.46 -3.31
CA ALA A 319 12.62 -19.25 -4.74
C ALA A 319 13.91 -19.59 -5.49
N GLU A 320 13.76 -20.12 -6.70
CA GLU A 320 14.83 -20.08 -7.67
C GLU A 320 15.15 -18.60 -8.02
N PRO A 321 16.43 -18.21 -8.08
CA PRO A 321 16.79 -16.79 -8.33
C PRO A 321 16.14 -16.21 -9.60
N SER A 322 15.96 -17.02 -10.64
CA SER A 322 15.31 -16.65 -11.90
C SER A 322 13.82 -16.34 -11.78
N ASP A 323 13.14 -16.85 -10.73
CA ASP A 323 11.70 -16.73 -10.54
C ASP A 323 11.31 -15.48 -9.72
N ILE A 324 12.27 -14.87 -9.01
CA ILE A 324 11.99 -13.84 -7.99
C ILE A 324 11.22 -12.66 -8.59
N ALA A 325 11.72 -12.08 -9.69
CA ALA A 325 11.09 -10.91 -10.31
C ALA A 325 9.70 -11.26 -10.90
N SER A 326 9.61 -12.38 -11.59
CA SER A 326 8.36 -12.83 -12.23
C SER A 326 7.28 -13.18 -11.23
N THR A 327 7.65 -13.87 -10.14
CA THR A 327 6.70 -14.23 -9.07
C THR A 327 6.29 -13.02 -8.23
N ALA A 328 7.13 -11.97 -8.16
CA ALA A 328 6.75 -10.70 -7.51
C ALA A 328 5.52 -10.07 -8.19
N GLY A 329 5.43 -10.12 -9.53
CA GLY A 329 4.24 -9.67 -10.26
C GLY A 329 2.98 -10.47 -9.92
N VAL A 330 3.11 -11.80 -9.82
CA VAL A 330 2.00 -12.67 -9.38
C VAL A 330 1.56 -12.32 -7.95
N ALA A 331 2.51 -12.14 -7.03
CA ALA A 331 2.22 -11.78 -5.66
C ALA A 331 1.53 -10.40 -5.56
N PHE A 332 1.93 -9.44 -6.39
CA PHE A 332 1.28 -8.14 -6.49
C PHE A 332 -0.20 -8.29 -6.91
N THR A 333 -0.49 -9.07 -7.95
CA THR A 333 -1.86 -9.37 -8.39
C THR A 333 -2.67 -10.06 -7.28
N ILE A 334 -2.10 -11.07 -6.60
CA ILE A 334 -2.78 -11.77 -5.50
C ILE A 334 -3.13 -10.81 -4.37
N ASN A 335 -2.23 -9.89 -4.01
CA ASN A 335 -2.49 -8.88 -3.00
C ASN A 335 -3.65 -7.95 -3.41
N HIS A 336 -3.72 -7.54 -4.69
CA HIS A 336 -4.78 -6.65 -5.20
C HIS A 336 -6.12 -7.38 -5.37
N ILE A 337 -6.14 -8.70 -5.63
CA ILE A 337 -7.38 -9.48 -5.56
C ILE A 337 -7.99 -9.35 -4.16
N ALA A 338 -7.20 -9.59 -3.11
CA ALA A 338 -7.66 -9.42 -1.74
C ALA A 338 -8.12 -7.96 -1.47
N ALA A 339 -7.35 -6.98 -1.98
CA ALA A 339 -7.63 -5.58 -1.77
C ALA A 339 -8.91 -5.08 -2.46
N VAL A 340 -9.35 -5.72 -3.55
CA VAL A 340 -10.63 -5.41 -4.21
C VAL A 340 -11.80 -6.08 -3.49
N PHE A 341 -11.68 -7.37 -3.19
CA PHE A 341 -12.84 -8.14 -2.70
C PHE A 341 -13.12 -7.94 -1.21
N ILE A 342 -12.08 -7.79 -0.39
CA ILE A 342 -12.25 -7.68 1.08
C ILE A 342 -12.99 -6.41 1.48
N PRO A 343 -12.65 -5.19 1.04
CA PRO A 343 -13.38 -4.00 1.44
C PRO A 343 -14.85 -4.03 1.03
N PHE A 344 -15.15 -4.50 -0.18
CA PHE A 344 -16.53 -4.65 -0.65
C PHE A 344 -17.33 -5.60 0.25
N SER A 345 -16.84 -6.83 0.43
CA SER A 345 -17.53 -7.86 1.21
C SER A 345 -17.71 -7.43 2.68
N PHE A 346 -16.67 -6.86 3.26
CA PHE A 346 -16.68 -6.46 4.67
C PHE A 346 -17.45 -5.16 4.90
N GLY A 347 -17.57 -4.31 3.88
CA GLY A 347 -18.49 -3.18 3.90
C GLY A 347 -19.94 -3.60 4.06
N LEU A 348 -20.34 -4.72 3.43
CA LEU A 348 -21.67 -5.31 3.64
C LEU A 348 -21.83 -5.92 5.06
N VAL A 349 -20.78 -6.56 5.58
CA VAL A 349 -20.77 -7.07 6.97
C VAL A 349 -20.82 -5.93 7.98
N TRP A 350 -20.23 -4.78 7.69
CA TRP A 350 -20.29 -3.58 8.54
C TRP A 350 -21.69 -3.12 8.82
N LEU A 351 -22.60 -3.22 7.84
CA LEU A 351 -24.01 -2.86 8.00
C LEU A 351 -24.75 -3.76 9.02
N ILE A 352 -24.26 -5.00 9.22
CA ILE A 352 -24.81 -5.90 10.23
C ILE A 352 -24.21 -5.54 11.59
N SER A 353 -22.88 -5.47 11.66
CA SER A 353 -22.16 -5.03 12.85
C SER A 353 -20.67 -4.79 12.54
N PRO A 354 -20.12 -3.62 12.89
CA PRO A 354 -18.67 -3.36 12.84
C PRO A 354 -17.85 -4.41 13.60
N LYS A 355 -18.39 -4.91 14.71
CA LYS A 355 -17.77 -5.96 15.52
C LYS A 355 -17.45 -7.22 14.71
N PHE A 356 -18.34 -7.66 13.81
CA PHE A 356 -18.12 -8.85 13.00
C PHE A 356 -16.96 -8.67 12.02
N VAL A 357 -16.75 -7.48 11.46
CA VAL A 357 -15.61 -7.19 10.60
C VAL A 357 -14.30 -7.47 11.33
N PHE A 358 -14.15 -6.99 12.54
CA PHE A 358 -12.94 -7.20 13.34
C PHE A 358 -12.81 -8.65 13.84
N LEU A 359 -13.89 -9.33 14.20
CA LEU A 359 -13.85 -10.76 14.54
C LEU A 359 -13.43 -11.62 13.35
N MET A 360 -13.88 -11.28 12.14
CA MET A 360 -13.41 -11.94 10.91
C MET A 360 -11.92 -11.66 10.67
N GLY A 361 -11.43 -10.44 10.97
CA GLY A 361 -10.00 -10.11 10.96
C GLY A 361 -9.19 -10.95 11.93
N ALA A 362 -9.70 -11.14 13.16
CA ALA A 362 -9.09 -12.02 14.15
C ALA A 362 -9.06 -13.49 13.65
N PHE A 363 -10.16 -13.99 13.08
CA PHE A 363 -10.21 -15.33 12.50
C PHE A 363 -9.20 -15.50 11.33
N MET A 364 -9.10 -14.51 10.46
CA MET A 364 -8.08 -14.51 9.38
C MET A 364 -6.65 -14.50 9.94
N SER A 365 -6.42 -13.86 11.09
CA SER A 365 -5.12 -13.89 11.77
C SER A 365 -4.79 -15.29 12.30
N LEU A 366 -5.78 -16.05 12.78
CA LEU A 366 -5.60 -17.46 13.16
C LEU A 366 -5.27 -18.35 11.97
N ILE A 367 -5.95 -18.17 10.83
CA ILE A 367 -5.61 -18.90 9.59
C ILE A 367 -4.16 -18.59 9.21
N SER A 368 -3.78 -17.31 9.25
CA SER A 368 -2.41 -16.89 8.93
C SER A 368 -1.38 -17.47 9.88
N LEU A 369 -1.72 -17.62 11.16
CA LEU A 369 -0.86 -18.26 12.16
C LEU A 369 -0.63 -19.75 11.81
N ILE A 370 -1.67 -20.46 11.40
CA ILE A 370 -1.55 -21.86 10.93
C ILE A 370 -0.65 -21.94 9.71
N LEU A 371 -0.83 -21.04 8.73
CA LEU A 371 0.03 -20.98 7.54
C LEU A 371 1.48 -20.66 7.92
N ALA A 372 1.73 -19.70 8.83
CA ALA A 372 3.09 -19.38 9.27
C ALA A 372 3.77 -20.54 9.99
N ARG A 373 3.02 -21.37 10.73
CA ARG A 373 3.53 -22.58 11.38
C ARG A 373 3.94 -23.65 10.37
N ASN A 374 3.47 -23.58 9.13
CA ASN A 374 3.89 -24.46 8.04
C ASN A 374 5.23 -24.04 7.39
N ILE A 375 5.77 -22.87 7.70
CA ILE A 375 7.12 -22.47 7.29
C ILE A 375 8.15 -23.33 8.04
N PRO A 376 9.12 -23.99 7.36
CA PRO A 376 10.22 -24.69 8.02
C PRO A 376 11.08 -23.74 8.88
N ASN A 377 11.79 -24.26 9.88
CA ASN A 377 12.74 -23.46 10.66
C ASN A 377 13.87 -22.89 9.80
N ASN A 378 14.29 -23.66 8.79
CA ASN A 378 15.30 -23.27 7.80
C ASN A 378 14.70 -23.43 6.39
N PRO A 379 13.90 -22.43 5.94
CA PRO A 379 13.30 -22.50 4.61
C PRO A 379 14.39 -22.34 3.54
N LYS A 380 14.32 -23.15 2.50
CA LYS A 380 15.23 -23.13 1.34
C LYS A 380 14.58 -23.82 0.16
N PHE A 381 15.13 -23.65 -1.01
CA PHE A 381 14.73 -24.41 -2.19
C PHE A 381 14.76 -25.94 -1.91
N GLY A 382 13.67 -26.65 -2.22
CA GLY A 382 13.45 -28.04 -1.88
C GLY A 382 12.99 -28.32 -0.43
N ASN A 383 12.84 -27.29 0.40
CA ASN A 383 12.30 -27.34 1.76
C ASN A 383 11.43 -26.11 2.02
N GLU A 384 10.41 -25.92 1.17
CA GLU A 384 9.54 -24.76 1.18
C GLU A 384 8.51 -24.82 2.31
N VAL A 385 7.97 -25.99 2.59
CA VAL A 385 6.86 -26.21 3.55
C VAL A 385 7.10 -27.43 4.41
N ILE A 386 6.52 -27.45 5.63
CA ILE A 386 6.52 -28.64 6.50
C ILE A 386 5.44 -29.63 6.03
N TRP A 387 4.22 -29.13 5.77
CA TRP A 387 3.09 -29.94 5.32
C TRP A 387 2.73 -29.58 3.89
N ASP A 388 2.96 -30.49 2.98
CA ASP A 388 2.60 -30.31 1.57
C ASP A 388 1.19 -30.83 1.31
N PHE A 389 0.18 -30.00 1.53
CA PHE A 389 -1.23 -30.36 1.28
C PHE A 389 -1.56 -30.54 -0.21
N ILE A 390 -0.70 -30.05 -1.10
CA ILE A 390 -0.96 -29.97 -2.53
C ILE A 390 -0.29 -31.14 -3.28
N ASN A 391 0.78 -31.72 -2.75
CA ASN A 391 1.61 -32.73 -3.40
C ASN A 391 1.31 -34.19 -2.91
N ARG A 392 0.17 -34.43 -2.28
CA ARG A 392 -0.23 -35.76 -1.82
C ARG A 392 -0.33 -36.87 -2.95
N SER A 393 -0.16 -36.48 -4.22
CA SER A 393 -0.14 -37.44 -5.33
C SER A 393 1.15 -38.28 -5.41
N ASN A 394 2.23 -37.96 -4.69
CA ASN A 394 3.49 -38.72 -4.70
C ASN A 394 3.67 -39.68 -3.52
N LEU A 395 2.71 -39.81 -2.59
CA LEU A 395 2.75 -40.76 -1.49
C LEU A 395 2.28 -42.18 -1.91
N LYS A 396 2.05 -42.45 -3.19
CA LYS A 396 1.75 -43.82 -3.75
C LYS A 396 2.91 -44.45 -4.49
N ARG A 397 4.14 -43.94 -4.30
CA ARG A 397 5.37 -44.54 -4.83
C ARG A 397 6.44 -44.59 -3.75
N LEU A 398 6.20 -45.32 -2.69
CA LEU A 398 7.17 -45.98 -1.81
C LEU A 398 6.60 -47.34 -1.43
#